data_1103eb30c4f06d2d47ab1aeca09c9d02
#
_entry.id   1103eb30c4f06d2d47ab1aeca09c9d02
#
_cell.length_a   1.000
_cell.length_b   1.000
_cell.length_c   1.000
_cell.angle_alpha   90.00
_cell.angle_beta   90.00
_cell.angle_gamma   90.00
#
_symmetry.space_group_name_H-M   'P 1'
#
loop_
_entity.id
_entity.type
_entity.pdbx_description
1 polymer ?
#
loop_
_entity_poly.entity_id
_entity_poly.type
_entity_poly.pdbx_seq_one_letter_code
_entity_poly.pdbx_strand_id
1 'polypeptide(L)'
;LLGLVGSEMCIRDRPWAIQNPVALVFDEYDAGRPDVMFVIQRVLEVEGKLTLLDQNRVLTPHPYFRLFATANTVGLGDSTGLYHGTQQINQGQMDRWHIVSPLNYLTEDLELKVILSKVKELNNKKGQTTVKAMISLANLTREGFKNGDISNLMSPRTVISWAENYSIFNDIGNSFELSFLNKCDETEKSIIAEYFQRCFDSETSDSILNLVEQA
;
A
#
# COMPACT_ATOMS: atom_id res chain seq x y z
N LEU A 1 10.42 -11.64 -11.08
CA LEU A 1 10.37 -10.33 -10.40
C LEU A 1 11.81 -9.94 -10.04
N LEU A 2 12.38 -9.01 -10.81
CA LEU A 2 13.65 -8.38 -10.48
C LEU A 2 13.30 -7.06 -9.74
N GLY A 3 13.48 -7.05 -8.44
CA GLY A 3 13.42 -5.83 -7.63
C GLY A 3 14.71 -5.04 -7.86
N LEU A 4 14.58 -3.80 -8.32
CA LEU A 4 15.68 -2.94 -8.69
C LEU A 4 15.94 -1.89 -7.61
N VAL A 5 17.11 -1.96 -6.98
CA VAL A 5 17.60 -0.95 -6.04
C VAL A 5 18.90 -0.36 -6.58
N GLY A 6 18.88 0.93 -6.96
CA GLY A 6 20.05 1.69 -7.35
C GLY A 6 19.97 2.33 -8.75
N SER A 7 20.44 3.57 -8.89
CA SER A 7 20.32 4.36 -10.12
C SER A 7 21.06 3.76 -11.34
N GLU A 8 22.19 3.10 -11.15
CA GLU A 8 22.96 2.48 -12.24
C GLU A 8 22.33 1.20 -12.78
N MET A 9 21.68 0.39 -11.93
CA MET A 9 20.94 -0.79 -12.35
C MET A 9 19.73 -0.42 -13.21
N CYS A 10 19.02 0.65 -12.87
CA CYS A 10 17.87 1.12 -13.62
C CYS A 10 18.17 1.49 -15.09
N ILE A 11 19.37 1.97 -15.39
CA ILE A 11 19.76 2.42 -16.75
C ILE A 11 20.00 1.21 -17.68
N ARG A 12 20.48 0.09 -17.15
CA ARG A 12 20.77 -1.13 -17.95
C ARG A 12 19.57 -2.05 -18.08
N ASP A 13 18.78 -2.18 -17.04
CA ASP A 13 17.74 -3.21 -16.95
C ASP A 13 16.46 -2.84 -17.71
N ARG A 14 16.11 -1.57 -17.80
CA ARG A 14 14.96 -1.12 -18.58
C ARG A 14 15.11 -1.39 -20.08
N PRO A 15 16.24 -1.02 -20.72
CA PRO A 15 16.53 -1.40 -22.11
C PRO A 15 16.52 -2.90 -22.35
N TRP A 16 17.03 -3.67 -21.40
CA TRP A 16 17.01 -5.14 -21.46
C TRP A 16 15.58 -5.67 -21.37
N ALA A 17 14.79 -5.21 -20.39
CA ALA A 17 13.41 -5.65 -20.20
C ALA A 17 12.55 -5.41 -21.45
N ILE A 18 12.67 -4.23 -22.06
CA ILE A 18 11.92 -3.87 -23.28
C ILE A 18 12.21 -4.84 -24.43
N GLN A 19 13.44 -5.33 -24.56
CA GLN A 19 13.85 -6.22 -25.65
C GLN A 19 13.55 -7.70 -25.39
N ASN A 20 13.02 -8.06 -24.22
CA ASN A 20 12.79 -9.44 -23.81
C ASN A 20 11.31 -9.73 -23.50
N PRO A 21 10.88 -11.01 -23.54
CA PRO A 21 9.50 -11.41 -23.24
C PRO A 21 9.26 -11.42 -21.72
N VAL A 22 9.29 -10.26 -21.09
CA VAL A 22 9.13 -10.07 -19.64
C VAL A 22 8.06 -9.02 -19.32
N ALA A 23 7.60 -9.04 -18.09
CA ALA A 23 6.78 -7.97 -17.51
C ALA A 23 7.67 -7.00 -16.74
N LEU A 24 7.62 -5.73 -17.07
CA LEU A 24 8.23 -4.65 -16.31
C LEU A 24 7.16 -3.96 -15.48
N VAL A 25 7.39 -3.82 -14.18
CA VAL A 25 6.45 -3.16 -13.25
C VAL A 25 7.11 -1.91 -12.69
N PHE A 26 6.46 -0.77 -12.88
CA PHE A 26 6.79 0.47 -12.19
C PHE A 26 5.94 0.58 -10.94
N ASP A 27 6.56 0.43 -9.80
CA ASP A 27 5.90 0.64 -8.51
C ASP A 27 5.91 2.13 -8.18
N GLU A 28 4.80 2.64 -7.63
CA GLU A 28 4.61 4.05 -7.28
C GLU A 28 4.87 5.00 -8.48
N TYR A 29 4.25 4.71 -9.62
CA TYR A 29 4.43 5.47 -10.87
C TYR A 29 4.12 6.97 -10.70
N ASP A 30 3.16 7.33 -9.88
CA ASP A 30 2.75 8.70 -9.55
C ASP A 30 3.73 9.44 -8.62
N ALA A 31 4.62 8.74 -7.94
CA ALA A 31 5.73 9.33 -7.17
C ALA A 31 7.03 9.48 -8.00
N GLY A 32 7.02 9.00 -9.24
CA GLY A 32 8.17 9.03 -10.12
C GLY A 32 8.52 10.45 -10.60
N ARG A 33 9.81 10.68 -10.87
CA ARG A 33 10.27 11.94 -11.44
C ARG A 33 9.68 12.16 -12.85
N PRO A 34 9.12 13.34 -13.17
CA PRO A 34 8.46 13.60 -14.45
C PRO A 34 9.35 13.35 -15.67
N ASP A 35 10.64 13.69 -15.59
CA ASP A 35 11.61 13.50 -16.68
C ASP A 35 11.80 12.00 -17.01
N VAL A 36 11.81 11.13 -16.00
CA VAL A 36 11.88 9.68 -16.19
C VAL A 36 10.56 9.14 -16.77
N MET A 37 9.43 9.67 -16.34
CA MET A 37 8.11 9.27 -16.81
C MET A 37 7.90 9.61 -18.29
N PHE A 38 8.44 10.73 -18.79
CA PHE A 38 8.41 11.07 -20.21
C PHE A 38 9.13 10.05 -21.11
N VAL A 39 10.22 9.46 -20.63
CA VAL A 39 10.92 8.40 -21.39
C VAL A 39 10.06 7.14 -21.49
N ILE A 40 9.36 6.79 -20.43
CA ILE A 40 8.47 5.61 -20.38
C ILE A 40 7.24 5.82 -21.26
N GLN A 41 6.72 7.03 -21.33
CA GLN A 41 5.59 7.40 -22.18
C GLN A 41 5.78 6.99 -23.64
N ARG A 42 6.99 7.12 -24.17
CA ARG A 42 7.33 6.68 -25.52
C ARG A 42 7.15 5.19 -25.76
N VAL A 43 7.35 4.37 -24.73
CA VAL A 43 7.18 2.91 -24.81
C VAL A 43 5.70 2.50 -24.78
N LEU A 44 4.84 3.36 -24.23
CA LEU A 44 3.38 3.13 -24.15
C LEU A 44 2.64 3.47 -25.46
N GLU A 45 3.29 4.13 -26.42
CA GLU A 45 2.68 4.45 -27.72
C GLU A 45 2.51 3.19 -28.58
N VAL A 46 1.57 3.22 -29.53
CA VAL A 46 1.20 2.08 -30.39
C VAL A 46 2.42 1.53 -31.16
N GLU A 47 3.31 2.40 -31.62
CA GLU A 47 4.61 2.04 -32.19
C GLU A 47 5.75 2.38 -31.21
N GLY A 48 5.54 2.05 -29.94
CA GLY A 48 6.44 2.43 -28.87
C GLY A 48 7.90 2.06 -29.17
N LYS A 49 8.78 3.04 -29.02
CA LYS A 49 10.22 2.85 -29.20
C LYS A 49 10.95 3.61 -28.10
N LEU A 50 11.98 3.02 -27.56
CA LEU A 50 12.86 3.70 -26.61
C LEU A 50 14.13 4.15 -27.33
N THR A 51 14.38 5.46 -27.35
CA THR A 51 15.62 6.02 -27.88
C THR A 51 16.63 6.20 -26.76
N LEU A 52 17.75 5.53 -26.85
CA LEU A 52 18.91 5.69 -25.97
C LEU A 52 19.86 6.71 -26.62
N LEU A 53 19.78 7.97 -26.17
CA LEU A 53 20.52 9.09 -26.80
C LEU A 53 22.03 8.91 -26.67
N ASP A 54 22.50 8.48 -25.53
CA ASP A 54 23.92 8.20 -25.21
C ASP A 54 24.53 7.05 -26.02
N GLN A 55 23.71 6.13 -26.53
CA GLN A 55 24.13 5.02 -27.36
C GLN A 55 23.75 5.15 -28.83
N ASN A 56 23.05 6.23 -29.19
CA ASN A 56 22.48 6.44 -30.52
C ASN A 56 21.72 5.20 -31.06
N ARG A 57 20.93 4.58 -30.18
CA ARG A 57 20.17 3.34 -30.45
C ARG A 57 18.68 3.56 -30.22
N VAL A 58 17.87 2.99 -31.10
CA VAL A 58 16.44 2.89 -30.95
C VAL A 58 16.07 1.44 -30.64
N LEU A 59 15.41 1.22 -29.52
CA LEU A 59 14.92 -0.08 -29.08
C LEU A 59 13.45 -0.23 -29.41
N THR A 60 13.12 -1.36 -30.03
CA THR A 60 11.73 -1.76 -30.27
C THR A 60 11.33 -2.80 -29.22
N PRO A 61 10.17 -2.64 -28.55
CA PRO A 61 9.70 -3.60 -27.58
C PRO A 61 9.51 -4.98 -28.19
N HIS A 62 9.86 -6.01 -27.39
CA HIS A 62 9.58 -7.38 -27.77
C HIS A 62 8.06 -7.61 -27.85
N PRO A 63 7.51 -8.42 -28.78
CA PRO A 63 6.07 -8.63 -28.93
C PRO A 63 5.35 -9.11 -27.67
N TYR A 64 6.06 -9.84 -26.80
CA TYR A 64 5.54 -10.32 -25.51
C TYR A 64 5.98 -9.46 -24.31
N PHE A 65 6.63 -8.34 -24.54
CA PHE A 65 6.88 -7.38 -23.48
C PHE A 65 5.56 -6.81 -22.94
N ARG A 66 5.45 -6.67 -21.64
CA ARG A 66 4.30 -6.03 -20.98
C ARG A 66 4.78 -5.04 -19.95
N LEU A 67 4.08 -3.91 -19.89
CA LEU A 67 4.36 -2.85 -18.93
C LEU A 67 3.19 -2.71 -17.97
N PHE A 68 3.49 -2.68 -16.67
CA PHE A 68 2.54 -2.46 -15.60
C PHE A 68 3.02 -1.30 -14.73
N ALA A 69 2.09 -0.64 -14.08
CA ALA A 69 2.40 0.36 -13.06
C ALA A 69 1.43 0.25 -11.88
N THR A 70 1.89 0.58 -10.68
CA THR A 70 1.03 0.85 -9.54
C THR A 70 1.04 2.35 -9.26
N ALA A 71 -0.04 2.87 -8.71
CA ALA A 71 -0.17 4.27 -8.32
C ALA A 71 -1.11 4.39 -7.12
N ASN A 72 -0.83 5.32 -6.24
CA ASN A 72 -1.66 5.57 -5.06
C ASN A 72 -2.80 6.56 -5.35
N THR A 73 -2.64 7.46 -6.31
CA THR A 73 -3.56 8.58 -6.56
C THR A 73 -4.21 8.57 -7.96
N VAL A 74 -4.07 7.51 -8.73
CA VAL A 74 -4.55 7.45 -10.14
C VAL A 74 -4.02 8.63 -10.98
N GLY A 75 -2.90 9.23 -10.58
CA GLY A 75 -2.29 10.36 -11.28
C GLY A 75 -2.98 11.72 -11.09
N LEU A 76 -3.94 11.83 -10.19
CA LEU A 76 -4.61 13.09 -9.89
C LEU A 76 -3.86 13.95 -8.86
N GLY A 77 -2.78 13.43 -8.31
CA GLY A 77 -2.07 14.03 -7.18
C GLY A 77 -2.80 13.81 -5.86
N ASP A 78 -2.14 14.17 -4.77
CA ASP A 78 -2.69 14.00 -3.43
C ASP A 78 -3.54 15.20 -3.03
N SER A 79 -4.86 15.02 -2.98
CA SER A 79 -5.79 16.00 -2.43
C SER A 79 -6.08 15.78 -0.93
N THR A 80 -5.61 14.65 -0.37
CA THR A 80 -5.96 14.22 0.99
C THR A 80 -4.84 14.45 2.00
N GLY A 81 -3.61 14.74 1.54
CA GLY A 81 -2.43 14.86 2.39
C GLY A 81 -1.81 13.53 2.82
N LEU A 82 -2.33 12.39 2.37
CA LEU A 82 -1.84 11.05 2.74
C LEU A 82 -0.66 10.56 1.92
N TYR A 83 -0.61 10.99 0.67
CA TYR A 83 0.37 10.51 -0.30
C TYR A 83 1.32 11.64 -0.69
N HIS A 84 1.93 12.28 0.32
CA HIS A 84 2.93 13.32 0.10
C HIS A 84 4.03 12.81 -0.84
N GLY A 85 4.33 13.61 -1.87
CA GLY A 85 5.33 13.26 -2.88
C GLY A 85 4.75 12.65 -4.15
N THR A 86 3.46 12.32 -4.20
CA THR A 86 2.80 12.00 -5.47
C THR A 86 2.57 13.26 -6.29
N GLN A 87 2.75 13.15 -7.61
CA GLN A 87 2.62 14.26 -8.54
C GLN A 87 1.40 14.06 -9.44
N GLN A 88 0.86 15.16 -9.93
CA GLN A 88 -0.16 15.08 -10.97
C GLN A 88 0.48 14.57 -12.26
N ILE A 89 -0.06 13.48 -12.78
CA ILE A 89 0.32 12.93 -14.07
C ILE A 89 -0.45 13.69 -15.15
N ASN A 90 0.25 14.07 -16.21
CA ASN A 90 -0.37 14.73 -17.35
C ASN A 90 -1.43 13.83 -17.99
N GLN A 91 -2.58 14.41 -18.37
CA GLN A 91 -3.69 13.70 -19.02
C GLN A 91 -3.22 12.84 -20.20
N GLY A 92 -2.34 13.40 -21.05
CA GLY A 92 -1.80 12.67 -22.18
C GLY A 92 -0.93 11.47 -21.79
N GLN A 93 -0.34 11.44 -20.60
CA GLN A 93 0.36 10.26 -20.08
C GLN A 93 -0.64 9.20 -19.58
N MET A 94 -1.74 9.64 -18.97
CA MET A 94 -2.79 8.73 -18.51
C MET A 94 -3.51 8.04 -19.68
N ASP A 95 -3.79 8.77 -20.74
CA ASP A 95 -4.45 8.23 -21.96
C ASP A 95 -3.67 7.08 -22.62
N ARG A 96 -2.37 6.98 -22.36
CA ARG A 96 -1.54 5.91 -22.92
C ARG A 96 -1.64 4.59 -22.16
N TRP A 97 -2.21 4.60 -20.96
CA TRP A 97 -2.51 3.39 -20.22
C TRP A 97 -3.83 2.78 -20.72
N HIS A 98 -3.75 1.67 -21.44
CA HIS A 98 -4.92 1.03 -22.07
C HIS A 98 -5.89 0.44 -21.05
N ILE A 99 -5.41 0.06 -19.87
CA ILE A 99 -6.21 -0.53 -18.80
C ILE A 99 -5.82 0.13 -17.50
N VAL A 100 -6.79 0.73 -16.84
CA VAL A 100 -6.66 1.27 -15.48
C VAL A 100 -7.70 0.58 -14.61
N SER A 101 -7.25 -0.12 -13.57
CA SER A 101 -8.12 -0.86 -12.66
C SER A 101 -7.93 -0.38 -11.22
N PRO A 102 -8.97 0.11 -10.55
CA PRO A 102 -8.89 0.44 -9.14
C PRO A 102 -8.80 -0.85 -8.31
N LEU A 103 -7.93 -0.85 -7.31
CA LEU A 103 -7.83 -1.90 -6.31
C LEU A 103 -8.32 -1.35 -4.97
N ASN A 104 -9.29 -2.02 -4.38
CA ASN A 104 -9.80 -1.73 -3.04
C ASN A 104 -9.31 -2.78 -2.03
N TYR A 105 -9.66 -2.57 -0.76
CA TYR A 105 -9.41 -3.55 0.28
C TYR A 105 -10.06 -4.89 -0.03
N LEU A 106 -9.43 -5.95 0.45
CA LEU A 106 -9.96 -7.30 0.37
C LEU A 106 -11.26 -7.42 1.19
N THR A 107 -12.08 -8.42 0.85
CA THR A 107 -13.18 -8.82 1.75
C THR A 107 -12.59 -9.39 3.05
N GLU A 108 -13.32 -9.28 4.16
CA GLU A 108 -12.87 -9.75 5.48
C GLU A 108 -12.40 -11.20 5.46
N ASP A 109 -13.12 -12.08 4.75
CA ASP A 109 -12.76 -13.50 4.63
C ASP A 109 -11.44 -13.72 3.88
N LEU A 110 -11.16 -12.91 2.87
CA LEU A 110 -9.90 -12.98 2.13
C LEU A 110 -8.76 -12.37 2.95
N GLU A 111 -9.00 -11.25 3.61
CA GLU A 111 -8.01 -10.61 4.48
C GLU A 111 -7.66 -11.55 5.64
N LEU A 112 -8.65 -12.20 6.28
CA LEU A 112 -8.44 -13.24 7.29
C LEU A 112 -7.52 -14.36 6.79
N LYS A 113 -7.81 -14.91 5.60
CA LYS A 113 -6.98 -15.97 5.01
C LYS A 113 -5.54 -15.52 4.78
N VAL A 114 -5.35 -14.30 4.30
CA VAL A 114 -4.01 -13.72 4.08
C VAL A 114 -3.26 -13.60 5.39
N ILE A 115 -3.87 -13.03 6.44
CA ILE A 115 -3.24 -12.86 7.75
C ILE A 115 -2.87 -14.22 8.35
N LEU A 116 -3.80 -15.18 8.39
CA LEU A 116 -3.55 -16.52 8.93
C LEU A 116 -2.50 -17.32 8.12
N SER A 117 -2.32 -17.01 6.84
CA SER A 117 -1.26 -17.62 6.04
C SER A 117 0.13 -17.08 6.42
N LYS A 118 0.20 -15.84 6.90
CA LYS A 118 1.43 -15.17 7.35
C LYS A 118 1.75 -15.51 8.80
N VAL A 119 0.76 -15.46 9.67
CA VAL A 119 0.89 -15.68 11.14
C VAL A 119 0.23 -17.01 11.48
N LYS A 120 0.97 -18.10 11.26
CA LYS A 120 0.44 -19.48 11.39
C LYS A 120 0.08 -19.82 12.84
N GLU A 121 0.70 -19.20 13.81
CA GLU A 121 0.46 -19.35 15.24
C GLU A 121 -0.99 -19.00 15.63
N LEU A 122 -1.61 -18.08 14.88
CA LEU A 122 -3.00 -17.67 15.06
C LEU A 122 -4.01 -18.52 14.27
N ASN A 123 -3.55 -19.54 13.55
CA ASN A 123 -4.45 -20.41 12.78
C ASN A 123 -5.12 -21.48 13.66
N ASN A 124 -5.71 -21.06 14.76
CA ASN A 124 -6.54 -21.84 15.67
C ASN A 124 -7.84 -21.08 15.93
N LYS A 125 -8.82 -21.72 16.57
CA LYS A 125 -10.15 -21.13 16.79
C LYS A 125 -10.11 -19.80 17.54
N LYS A 126 -9.30 -19.67 18.58
CA LYS A 126 -9.13 -18.42 19.37
C LYS A 126 -8.45 -17.36 18.50
N GLY A 127 -7.34 -17.69 17.86
CA GLY A 127 -6.58 -16.77 17.00
C GLY A 127 -7.40 -16.24 15.83
N GLN A 128 -8.20 -17.09 15.18
CA GLN A 128 -9.11 -16.65 14.11
C GLN A 128 -10.15 -15.64 14.60
N THR A 129 -10.70 -15.82 15.80
CA THR A 129 -11.62 -14.84 16.40
C THR A 129 -10.91 -13.52 16.66
N THR A 130 -9.71 -13.55 17.23
CA THR A 130 -8.90 -12.36 17.46
C THR A 130 -8.56 -11.62 16.16
N VAL A 131 -8.12 -12.34 15.12
CA VAL A 131 -7.81 -11.72 13.83
C VAL A 131 -9.05 -11.11 13.16
N LYS A 132 -10.24 -11.74 13.32
CA LYS A 132 -11.49 -11.12 12.86
C LYS A 132 -11.78 -9.80 13.56
N ALA A 133 -11.58 -9.73 14.87
CA ALA A 133 -11.73 -8.47 15.62
C ALA A 133 -10.71 -7.41 15.16
N MET A 134 -9.45 -7.81 14.88
CA MET A 134 -8.45 -6.92 14.30
C MET A 134 -8.89 -6.35 12.94
N ILE A 135 -9.48 -7.18 12.06
CA ILE A 135 -9.99 -6.76 10.74
C ILE A 135 -11.19 -5.82 10.92
N SER A 136 -12.09 -6.12 11.87
CA SER A 136 -13.23 -5.24 12.16
C SER A 136 -12.78 -3.85 12.62
N LEU A 137 -11.76 -3.78 13.48
CA LEU A 137 -11.16 -2.52 13.88
C LEU A 137 -10.51 -1.80 12.68
N ALA A 138 -9.79 -2.51 11.83
CA ALA A 138 -9.21 -1.92 10.63
C ALA A 138 -10.30 -1.33 9.72
N ASN A 139 -11.46 -2.00 9.60
CA ASN A 139 -12.58 -1.46 8.83
C ASN A 139 -13.16 -0.19 9.45
N LEU A 140 -13.26 -0.11 10.78
CA LEU A 140 -13.67 1.14 11.45
C LEU A 140 -12.70 2.29 11.18
N THR A 141 -11.38 2.05 11.20
CA THR A 141 -10.40 3.08 10.84
C THR A 141 -10.51 3.51 9.37
N ARG A 142 -10.79 2.57 8.45
CA ARG A 142 -10.98 2.85 7.03
C ARG A 142 -12.26 3.68 6.77
N GLU A 143 -13.31 3.43 7.53
CA GLU A 143 -14.55 4.22 7.48
C GLU A 143 -14.37 5.60 8.11
N GLY A 144 -13.77 5.68 9.30
CA GLY A 144 -13.47 6.96 9.95
C GLY A 144 -12.59 7.85 9.08
N PHE A 145 -11.62 7.27 8.37
CA PHE A 145 -10.82 7.98 7.39
C PHE A 145 -11.67 8.54 6.23
N LYS A 146 -12.56 7.73 5.65
CA LYS A 146 -13.45 8.17 4.56
C LYS A 146 -14.38 9.31 4.99
N ASN A 147 -14.79 9.31 6.25
CA ASN A 147 -15.67 10.32 6.83
C ASN A 147 -14.91 11.59 7.24
N GLY A 148 -13.56 11.54 7.30
CA GLY A 148 -12.72 12.64 7.76
C GLY A 148 -12.60 12.73 9.28
N ASP A 149 -12.98 11.68 10.02
CA ASP A 149 -12.89 11.63 11.48
C ASP A 149 -11.45 11.41 11.97
N ILE A 150 -10.65 10.71 11.16
CA ILE A 150 -9.24 10.41 11.42
C ILE A 150 -8.42 10.52 10.14
N SER A 151 -7.14 10.86 10.25
CA SER A 151 -6.20 11.00 9.13
C SER A 151 -5.41 9.72 8.83
N ASN A 152 -5.39 8.79 9.77
CA ASN A 152 -4.67 7.52 9.64
C ASN A 152 -5.64 6.35 9.52
N LEU A 153 -5.26 5.35 8.71
CA LEU A 153 -6.06 4.14 8.52
C LEU A 153 -5.18 2.88 8.56
N MET A 154 -5.79 1.76 8.92
CA MET A 154 -5.09 0.47 8.93
C MET A 154 -5.19 -0.21 7.58
N SER A 155 -4.04 -0.35 6.91
CA SER A 155 -3.90 -1.19 5.73
C SER A 155 -3.84 -2.68 6.13
N PRO A 156 -4.05 -3.63 5.19
CA PRO A 156 -3.82 -5.05 5.46
C PRO A 156 -2.40 -5.36 5.97
N ARG A 157 -1.40 -4.60 5.53
CA ARG A 157 -0.02 -4.69 6.03
C ARG A 157 0.06 -4.35 7.51
N THR A 158 -0.64 -3.31 7.95
CA THR A 158 -0.69 -2.92 9.37
C THR A 158 -1.34 -4.00 10.22
N VAL A 159 -2.43 -4.61 9.74
CA VAL A 159 -3.11 -5.71 10.46
C VAL A 159 -2.20 -6.95 10.56
N ILE A 160 -1.45 -7.28 9.51
CA ILE A 160 -0.46 -8.37 9.55
C ILE A 160 0.61 -8.08 10.60
N SER A 161 1.20 -6.88 10.59
CA SER A 161 2.21 -6.49 11.58
C SER A 161 1.67 -6.51 13.00
N TRP A 162 0.42 -6.10 13.21
CA TRP A 162 -0.23 -6.21 14.51
C TRP A 162 -0.39 -7.67 14.94
N ALA A 163 -0.83 -8.55 14.06
CA ALA A 163 -0.97 -9.97 14.33
C ALA A 163 0.39 -10.64 14.63
N GLU A 164 1.45 -10.27 13.93
CA GLU A 164 2.82 -10.71 14.20
C GLU A 164 3.29 -10.25 15.60
N ASN A 165 3.11 -8.97 15.92
CA ASN A 165 3.45 -8.42 17.22
C ASN A 165 2.63 -9.07 18.35
N TYR A 166 1.35 -9.34 18.13
CA TYR A 166 0.52 -10.06 19.09
C TYR A 166 1.05 -11.49 19.35
N SER A 167 1.53 -12.17 18.33
CA SER A 167 2.15 -13.50 18.49
C SER A 167 3.44 -13.46 19.33
N ILE A 168 4.15 -12.32 19.31
CA ILE A 168 5.41 -12.14 20.08
C ILE A 168 5.12 -11.71 21.53
N PHE A 169 4.29 -10.67 21.70
CA PHE A 169 4.07 -10.04 23.01
C PHE A 169 2.94 -10.68 23.81
N ASN A 170 2.05 -11.42 23.16
CA ASN A 170 0.85 -12.04 23.73
C ASN A 170 -0.07 -11.05 24.48
N ASP A 171 -0.02 -9.78 24.11
CA ASP A 171 -0.82 -8.67 24.61
C ASP A 171 -1.41 -7.93 23.41
N ILE A 172 -2.73 -7.94 23.28
CA ILE A 172 -3.44 -7.38 22.13
C ILE A 172 -3.39 -5.86 22.10
N GLY A 173 -3.50 -5.21 23.27
CA GLY A 173 -3.49 -3.76 23.39
C GLY A 173 -2.10 -3.19 23.16
N ASN A 174 -1.08 -3.70 23.82
CA ASN A 174 0.32 -3.28 23.63
C ASN A 174 0.76 -3.50 22.18
N SER A 175 0.40 -4.64 21.58
CA SER A 175 0.69 -4.91 20.18
C SER A 175 -0.01 -3.94 19.21
N PHE A 176 -1.22 -3.49 19.54
CA PHE A 176 -1.96 -2.48 18.81
C PHE A 176 -1.28 -1.11 18.89
N GLU A 177 -0.92 -0.68 20.09
CA GLU A 177 -0.19 0.58 20.29
C GLU A 177 1.07 0.65 19.44
N LEU A 178 1.91 -0.38 19.55
CA LEU A 178 3.19 -0.46 18.83
C LEU A 178 3.01 -0.53 17.31
N SER A 179 1.94 -1.17 16.83
CA SER A 179 1.72 -1.37 15.41
C SER A 179 1.05 -0.19 14.72
N PHE A 180 0.14 0.51 15.42
CA PHE A 180 -0.71 1.52 14.82
C PHE A 180 -0.87 2.80 15.66
N LEU A 181 -1.34 2.72 16.91
CA LEU A 181 -1.75 3.88 17.70
C LEU A 181 -0.64 4.92 17.86
N ASN A 182 0.61 4.48 18.06
CA ASN A 182 1.77 5.37 18.20
C ASN A 182 2.15 6.12 16.91
N LYS A 183 1.53 5.77 15.77
CA LYS A 183 1.72 6.46 14.50
C LYS A 183 0.64 7.50 14.23
N CYS A 184 -0.39 7.56 15.08
CA CYS A 184 -1.53 8.44 14.91
C CYS A 184 -1.29 9.77 15.64
N ASP A 185 -1.99 10.81 15.18
CA ASP A 185 -1.99 12.10 15.85
C ASP A 185 -2.61 12.00 17.25
N GLU A 186 -2.10 12.77 18.21
CA GLU A 186 -2.59 12.75 19.60
C GLU A 186 -4.08 13.06 19.69
N THR A 187 -4.58 13.94 18.82
CA THR A 187 -6.00 14.32 18.78
C THR A 187 -6.93 13.21 18.32
N GLU A 188 -6.41 12.22 17.60
CA GLU A 188 -7.16 11.09 17.04
C GLU A 188 -7.10 9.84 17.91
N LYS A 189 -6.13 9.79 18.82
CA LYS A 189 -5.90 8.58 19.65
C LYS A 189 -7.11 8.18 20.47
N SER A 190 -7.89 9.14 20.98
CA SER A 190 -9.11 8.87 21.74
C SER A 190 -10.18 8.18 20.88
N ILE A 191 -10.40 8.67 19.65
CA ILE A 191 -11.36 8.07 18.71
C ILE A 191 -10.93 6.65 18.33
N ILE A 192 -9.64 6.47 18.07
CA ILE A 192 -9.08 5.17 17.71
C ILE A 192 -9.14 4.19 18.88
N ALA A 193 -8.93 4.66 20.12
CA ALA A 193 -9.09 3.86 21.32
C ALA A 193 -10.55 3.41 21.54
N GLU A 194 -11.54 4.27 21.25
CA GLU A 194 -12.94 3.87 21.23
C GLU A 194 -13.22 2.78 20.17
N TYR A 195 -12.65 2.87 18.97
CA TYR A 195 -12.79 1.82 17.97
C TYR A 195 -12.21 0.50 18.46
N PHE A 196 -11.07 0.55 19.18
CA PHE A 196 -10.48 -0.63 19.78
C PHE A 196 -11.42 -1.25 20.81
N GLN A 197 -11.97 -0.47 21.74
CA GLN A 197 -12.91 -0.97 22.77
C GLN A 197 -14.17 -1.61 22.18
N ARG A 198 -14.68 -1.07 21.07
CA ARG A 198 -15.84 -1.68 20.38
C ARG A 198 -15.56 -3.06 19.82
N CYS A 199 -14.31 -3.37 19.50
CA CYS A 199 -13.92 -4.65 18.90
C CYS A 199 -13.37 -5.65 19.92
N PHE A 200 -12.83 -5.16 21.05
CA PHE A 200 -12.13 -5.96 22.07
C PHE A 200 -12.69 -5.66 23.48
N ASP A 201 -13.79 -6.26 23.80
CA ASP A 201 -14.71 -6.00 24.93
C ASP A 201 -14.10 -6.08 26.30
N SER A 202 -12.96 -6.08 26.69
CA SER A 202 -12.44 -6.15 28.07
C SER A 202 -10.96 -6.58 28.22
N GLU A 203 -10.28 -6.86 27.12
CA GLU A 203 -8.85 -7.23 27.15
C GLU A 203 -7.98 -6.02 26.71
N THR A 204 -8.37 -4.81 27.10
CA THR A 204 -7.59 -3.59 26.81
C THR A 204 -6.40 -3.50 27.78
N SER A 205 -5.25 -3.11 27.27
CA SER A 205 -4.15 -2.70 28.13
C SER A 205 -4.54 -1.46 28.94
N ASP A 206 -4.03 -1.32 30.16
CA ASP A 206 -4.28 -0.16 31.03
C ASP A 206 -3.96 1.17 30.32
N SER A 207 -3.04 1.18 29.37
CA SER A 207 -2.68 2.36 28.58
C SER A 207 -3.79 2.84 27.65
N ILE A 208 -4.53 1.92 27.00
CA ILE A 208 -5.67 2.29 26.12
C ILE A 208 -6.86 2.73 26.96
N LEU A 209 -7.12 2.08 28.10
CA LEU A 209 -8.16 2.51 29.04
C LEU A 209 -7.94 3.95 29.52
N ASN A 210 -6.69 4.30 29.86
CA ASN A 210 -6.33 5.65 30.27
C ASN A 210 -6.55 6.71 29.16
N LEU A 211 -6.40 6.36 27.90
CA LEU A 211 -6.68 7.27 26.77
C LEU A 211 -8.18 7.54 26.62
N VAL A 212 -9.03 6.54 26.85
CA VAL A 212 -10.49 6.70 26.76
C VAL A 212 -11.05 7.48 27.95
N GLU A 213 -10.48 7.32 29.15
CA GLU A 213 -10.91 8.08 30.35
C GLU A 213 -10.52 9.57 30.29
N GLN A 214 -9.55 9.95 29.43
CA GLN A 214 -9.11 11.34 29.24
C GLN A 214 -9.84 12.07 28.12
N ALA A 215 -10.66 11.39 27.31
CA ALA A 215 -11.44 11.96 26.22
C ALA A 215 -12.84 12.37 26.67
#